data_40d2008cbca05337dd6fc6595c33455d
#
_entry.id   40d2008cbca05337dd6fc6595c33455d
#
_cell.length_a   1.000
_cell.length_b   1.000
_cell.length_c   1.000
_cell.angle_alpha   90.00
_cell.angle_beta   90.00
_cell.angle_gamma   90.00
#
_symmetry.space_group_name_H-M   'P 1'
#
loop_
_entity.id
_entity.type
_entity.pdbx_description
1 polymer ?
#
loop_
_entity_poly.entity_id
_entity_poly.type
_entity_poly.pdbx_seq_one_letter_code
_entity_poly.pdbx_strand_id
1 'polypeptide(L)'
;MFCGTSPRFVLSEKMFIFVLKFDFDVEKLLKIGYDLSLLTKAFKLEVLKKSRELIELLEGEYPLTNLQSELLDTLYEEVQEDGGYWNEEELKIHFVGILFRIADITVRDKIKVFYERPLAATVKNYHLAVITDCLIATPLPFNTPDTPYFFLQEFKKKRGENRNDEPFDPEAQMLTAMLIAQELNKNTNALYGGYLIGHNWHFATLKGNKYTTSRQYDATDRQDMLKIIFILRKLKDLILKNN
;
A
#
# COMPACT_ATOMS: atom_id res chain seq x y z
N MET A 1 -14.19 27.63 -41.21
CA MET A 1 -14.92 26.56 -40.47
C MET A 1 -13.96 25.41 -40.25
N PHE A 2 -13.21 25.41 -39.20
CA PHE A 2 -12.32 24.31 -38.85
C PHE A 2 -12.87 23.68 -37.57
N CYS A 3 -13.38 22.47 -37.73
CA CYS A 3 -13.85 21.62 -36.63
C CYS A 3 -12.64 20.84 -36.10
N GLY A 4 -12.06 21.30 -34.98
CA GLY A 4 -10.99 20.59 -34.29
C GLY A 4 -11.59 19.59 -33.36
N THR A 5 -11.47 18.30 -33.65
CA THR A 5 -11.78 17.21 -32.74
C THR A 5 -10.69 17.14 -31.68
N SER A 6 -11.03 17.53 -30.46
CA SER A 6 -10.21 17.30 -29.27
C SER A 6 -10.13 15.81 -28.96
N PRO A 7 -8.96 15.23 -28.72
CA PRO A 7 -8.86 13.85 -28.28
C PRO A 7 -9.44 13.72 -26.86
N ARG A 8 -10.53 12.98 -26.72
CA ARG A 8 -11.04 12.56 -25.41
C ARG A 8 -10.10 11.48 -24.87
N PHE A 9 -9.24 11.87 -23.97
CA PHE A 9 -8.56 10.92 -23.08
C PHE A 9 -9.59 10.43 -22.06
N VAL A 10 -9.99 9.17 -22.18
CA VAL A 10 -10.72 8.48 -21.12
C VAL A 10 -9.67 8.01 -20.10
N LEU A 11 -9.38 8.86 -19.13
CA LEU A 11 -8.61 8.48 -17.95
C LEU A 11 -9.57 7.74 -17.00
N SER A 12 -9.17 6.56 -16.54
CA SER A 12 -9.89 5.88 -15.45
C SER A 12 -9.93 6.82 -14.24
N GLU A 13 -11.05 6.85 -13.51
CA GLU A 13 -11.34 7.83 -12.45
C GLU A 13 -10.35 7.89 -11.28
N LYS A 14 -9.33 7.04 -11.25
CA LYS A 14 -8.33 6.95 -10.17
C LYS A 14 -6.98 7.64 -10.46
N MET A 15 -6.83 8.38 -11.56
CA MET A 15 -5.54 8.96 -11.94
C MET A 15 -5.63 10.47 -12.17
N PHE A 16 -5.61 11.26 -11.08
CA PHE A 16 -5.34 12.70 -11.15
C PHE A 16 -3.83 12.94 -11.05
N ILE A 17 -3.18 13.15 -12.19
CA ILE A 17 -1.81 13.64 -12.23
C ILE A 17 -1.86 15.15 -12.37
N PHE A 18 -1.42 15.87 -11.34
CA PHE A 18 -1.15 17.30 -11.43
C PHE A 18 0.19 17.49 -12.17
N VAL A 19 0.11 17.80 -13.45
CA VAL A 19 1.29 18.20 -14.23
C VAL A 19 1.47 19.69 -14.11
N LEU A 20 2.42 20.14 -13.29
CA LEU A 20 2.98 21.48 -13.41
C LEU A 20 3.93 21.50 -14.61
N LYS A 21 3.73 22.48 -15.51
CA LYS A 21 4.52 22.72 -16.72
C LYS A 21 6.01 22.85 -16.41
N PHE A 22 6.76 21.82 -16.62
CA PHE A 22 8.17 21.86 -16.97
C PHE A 22 8.37 20.89 -18.13
N ASP A 23 9.21 21.28 -19.11
CA ASP A 23 9.59 20.48 -20.29
C ASP A 23 10.36 19.20 -19.90
N PHE A 24 9.69 18.29 -19.23
CA PHE A 24 10.15 16.94 -18.96
C PHE A 24 9.27 15.94 -19.73
N ASP A 25 9.87 14.90 -20.23
CA ASP A 25 9.23 13.78 -20.92
C ASP A 25 8.21 13.09 -19.99
N VAL A 26 6.98 13.60 -19.98
CA VAL A 26 5.87 13.21 -19.10
C VAL A 26 5.57 11.72 -19.21
N GLU A 27 5.65 11.14 -20.43
CA GLU A 27 5.46 9.70 -20.64
C GLU A 27 6.50 8.86 -19.91
N LYS A 28 7.72 9.34 -19.82
CA LYS A 28 8.80 8.62 -19.13
C LYS A 28 8.65 8.67 -17.61
N LEU A 29 8.11 9.76 -17.07
CA LEU A 29 7.81 9.92 -15.65
C LEU A 29 6.64 9.02 -15.21
N LEU A 30 5.59 8.94 -16.02
CA LEU A 30 4.43 8.09 -15.77
C LEU A 30 4.80 6.59 -15.70
N LYS A 31 5.69 6.14 -16.57
CA LYS A 31 6.11 4.73 -16.60
C LYS A 31 6.99 4.34 -15.42
N ILE A 32 7.77 5.26 -14.84
CA ILE A 32 8.67 4.96 -13.73
C ILE A 32 7.88 4.49 -12.50
N GLY A 33 6.78 5.14 -12.15
CA GLY A 33 5.98 4.82 -10.95
C GLY A 33 5.21 3.51 -11.00
N TYR A 34 5.17 2.84 -12.16
CA TYR A 34 4.40 1.62 -12.39
C TYR A 34 5.24 0.42 -12.83
N ASP A 35 6.57 0.57 -12.86
CA ASP A 35 7.51 -0.46 -13.25
C ASP A 35 8.61 -0.62 -12.20
N LEU A 36 8.60 -1.75 -11.51
CA LEU A 36 9.55 -2.08 -10.45
C LEU A 36 11.01 -2.03 -10.93
N SER A 37 11.28 -2.48 -12.16
CA SER A 37 12.62 -2.47 -12.74
C SER A 37 13.13 -1.05 -13.00
N LEU A 38 12.25 -0.17 -13.50
CA LEU A 38 12.56 1.24 -13.71
C LEU A 38 12.79 1.97 -12.38
N LEU A 39 11.94 1.75 -11.38
CA LEU A 39 12.11 2.29 -10.03
C LEU A 39 13.44 1.85 -9.42
N THR A 40 13.75 0.55 -9.49
CA THR A 40 14.99 0.00 -8.95
C THR A 40 16.21 0.66 -9.55
N LYS A 41 16.23 0.86 -10.87
CA LYS A 41 17.32 1.54 -11.58
C LYS A 41 17.40 3.03 -11.27
N ALA A 42 16.27 3.76 -11.35
CA ALA A 42 16.22 5.21 -11.15
C ALA A 42 16.65 5.61 -9.73
N PHE A 43 16.22 4.87 -8.73
CA PHE A 43 16.52 5.14 -7.33
C PHE A 43 17.70 4.36 -6.78
N LYS A 44 18.37 3.52 -7.62
CA LYS A 44 19.52 2.67 -7.23
C LYS A 44 19.16 1.83 -6.00
N LEU A 45 18.01 1.18 -6.04
CA LEU A 45 17.56 0.36 -4.93
C LEU A 45 18.34 -0.95 -4.87
N GLU A 46 18.69 -1.32 -3.66
CA GLU A 46 19.25 -2.63 -3.32
C GLU A 46 18.12 -3.54 -2.89
N VAL A 47 17.71 -4.45 -3.78
CA VAL A 47 16.65 -5.42 -3.50
C VAL A 47 17.24 -6.59 -2.73
N LEU A 48 16.87 -6.70 -1.45
CA LEU A 48 17.39 -7.72 -0.54
C LEU A 48 16.39 -8.87 -0.40
N LYS A 49 16.90 -10.09 -0.27
CA LYS A 49 16.08 -11.26 0.07
C LYS A 49 15.60 -11.24 1.53
N LYS A 50 16.34 -10.57 2.42
CA LYS A 50 16.03 -10.45 3.84
C LYS A 50 16.58 -9.13 4.35
N SER A 51 15.84 -8.46 5.22
CA SER A 51 16.31 -7.31 6.00
C SER A 51 15.94 -7.50 7.46
N ARG A 52 16.67 -6.82 8.34
CA ARG A 52 16.36 -6.84 9.78
C ARG A 52 14.96 -6.29 10.04
N GLU A 53 14.60 -5.22 9.36
CA GLU A 53 13.32 -4.54 9.48
C GLU A 53 12.16 -5.43 9.08
N LEU A 54 12.30 -6.18 7.97
CA LEU A 54 11.27 -7.12 7.55
C LEU A 54 11.17 -8.31 8.51
N ILE A 55 12.29 -8.87 8.95
CA ILE A 55 12.30 -9.96 9.94
C ILE A 55 11.57 -9.51 11.20
N GLU A 56 11.92 -8.34 11.75
CA GLU A 56 11.28 -7.78 12.94
C GLU A 56 9.77 -7.55 12.75
N LEU A 57 9.35 -7.09 11.57
CA LEU A 57 7.92 -6.93 11.24
C LEU A 57 7.17 -8.26 11.21
N LEU A 58 7.80 -9.30 10.66
CA LEU A 58 7.17 -10.62 10.49
C LEU A 58 7.21 -11.46 11.78
N GLU A 59 7.93 -11.03 12.81
CA GLU A 59 8.00 -11.71 14.09
C GLU A 59 6.82 -11.34 15.01
N GLY A 60 6.46 -12.30 15.84
CA GLY A 60 5.48 -12.12 16.90
C GLY A 60 4.19 -12.89 16.70
N GLU A 61 3.61 -13.20 17.83
CA GLU A 61 2.28 -13.79 17.99
C GLU A 61 1.54 -12.98 19.03
N TYR A 62 0.25 -12.78 18.82
CA TYR A 62 -0.56 -11.94 19.67
C TYR A 62 -1.85 -12.70 20.04
N PRO A 63 -2.19 -12.82 21.32
CA PRO A 63 -3.45 -13.41 21.70
C PRO A 63 -4.61 -12.57 21.16
N LEU A 64 -5.61 -13.23 20.63
CA LEU A 64 -6.87 -12.62 20.25
C LEU A 64 -7.82 -12.65 21.44
N THR A 65 -8.62 -11.61 21.62
CA THR A 65 -9.80 -11.65 22.50
C THR A 65 -10.87 -12.54 21.86
N ASN A 66 -11.86 -12.97 22.66
CA ASN A 66 -12.97 -13.77 22.13
C ASN A 66 -13.67 -13.07 20.95
N LEU A 67 -13.96 -11.77 21.10
CA LEU A 67 -14.60 -10.98 20.03
C LEU A 67 -13.74 -10.93 18.75
N GLN A 68 -12.41 -10.77 18.90
CA GLN A 68 -11.51 -10.75 17.74
C GLN A 68 -11.42 -12.13 17.07
N SER A 69 -11.49 -13.20 17.85
CA SER A 69 -11.52 -14.56 17.31
C SER A 69 -12.81 -14.82 16.54
N GLU A 70 -13.97 -14.44 17.09
CA GLU A 70 -15.26 -14.55 16.42
C GLU A 70 -15.31 -13.73 15.10
N LEU A 71 -14.80 -12.50 15.12
CA LEU A 71 -14.69 -11.68 13.91
C LEU A 71 -13.75 -12.28 12.86
N LEU A 72 -12.65 -12.91 13.30
CA LEU A 72 -11.73 -13.61 12.41
C LEU A 72 -12.41 -14.82 11.76
N ASP A 73 -13.15 -15.61 12.55
CA ASP A 73 -13.83 -16.80 12.04
C ASP A 73 -14.92 -16.40 11.02
N THR A 74 -15.71 -15.37 11.32
CA THR A 74 -16.70 -14.83 10.36
C THR A 74 -16.03 -14.31 9.09
N LEU A 75 -14.95 -13.52 9.22
CA LEU A 75 -14.22 -13.01 8.06
C LEU A 75 -13.64 -14.14 7.21
N TYR A 76 -13.13 -15.19 7.86
CA TYR A 76 -12.59 -16.34 7.15
C TYR A 76 -13.68 -17.06 6.33
N GLU A 77 -14.87 -17.26 6.90
CA GLU A 77 -16.01 -17.85 6.20
C GLU A 77 -16.42 -16.99 4.99
N GLU A 78 -16.55 -15.67 5.16
CA GLU A 78 -16.89 -14.73 4.06
C GLU A 78 -15.85 -14.77 2.93
N VAL A 79 -14.55 -14.85 3.27
CA VAL A 79 -13.48 -14.96 2.27
C VAL A 79 -13.57 -16.27 1.49
N GLN A 80 -13.96 -17.38 2.14
CA GLN A 80 -14.13 -18.67 1.47
C GLN A 80 -15.34 -18.67 0.53
N GLU A 81 -16.43 -18.03 0.91
CA GLU A 81 -17.68 -18.02 0.15
C GLU A 81 -17.67 -16.98 -0.97
N ASP A 82 -17.33 -15.74 -0.66
CA ASP A 82 -17.54 -14.59 -1.54
C ASP A 82 -16.25 -13.92 -2.03
N GLY A 83 -15.13 -14.15 -1.34
CA GLY A 83 -13.90 -13.41 -1.57
C GLY A 83 -13.37 -13.46 -3.01
N GLY A 84 -13.65 -14.56 -3.74
CA GLY A 84 -13.27 -14.70 -5.15
C GLY A 84 -14.04 -13.78 -6.12
N TYR A 85 -15.17 -13.24 -5.69
CA TYR A 85 -16.06 -12.39 -6.50
C TYR A 85 -15.92 -10.90 -6.21
N TRP A 86 -15.24 -10.52 -5.10
CA TRP A 86 -15.10 -9.13 -4.70
C TRP A 86 -14.37 -8.29 -5.73
N ASN A 87 -14.94 -7.14 -6.03
CA ASN A 87 -14.22 -6.07 -6.69
C ASN A 87 -13.28 -5.35 -5.71
N GLU A 88 -12.55 -4.34 -6.18
CA GLU A 88 -11.53 -3.66 -5.39
C GLU A 88 -12.11 -2.89 -4.19
N GLU A 89 -13.30 -2.29 -4.33
CA GLU A 89 -13.99 -1.59 -3.23
C GLU A 89 -14.56 -2.58 -2.21
N GLU A 90 -15.14 -3.68 -2.66
CA GLU A 90 -15.62 -4.76 -1.80
C GLU A 90 -14.47 -5.38 -1.02
N LEU A 91 -13.31 -5.60 -1.66
CA LEU A 91 -12.10 -6.09 -1.01
C LEU A 91 -11.64 -5.14 0.11
N LYS A 92 -11.69 -3.82 -0.10
CA LYS A 92 -11.36 -2.82 0.92
C LYS A 92 -12.33 -2.88 2.11
N ILE A 93 -13.61 -2.98 1.84
CA ILE A 93 -14.68 -2.88 2.87
C ILE A 93 -14.81 -4.20 3.63
N HIS A 94 -15.02 -5.30 2.91
CA HIS A 94 -15.34 -6.60 3.49
C HIS A 94 -14.14 -7.35 4.03
N PHE A 95 -12.94 -7.05 3.56
CA PHE A 95 -11.74 -7.77 3.96
C PHE A 95 -10.73 -6.87 4.70
N VAL A 96 -10.12 -5.91 4.02
CA VAL A 96 -9.01 -5.13 4.57
C VAL A 96 -9.44 -4.30 5.79
N GLY A 97 -10.61 -3.66 5.72
CA GLY A 97 -11.14 -2.86 6.82
C GLY A 97 -11.40 -3.70 8.08
N ILE A 98 -11.92 -4.91 7.91
CA ILE A 98 -12.18 -5.84 9.03
C ILE A 98 -10.86 -6.37 9.59
N LEU A 99 -9.87 -6.75 8.76
CA LEU A 99 -8.54 -7.14 9.23
C LEU A 99 -7.89 -6.05 10.08
N PHE A 100 -7.97 -4.79 9.65
CA PHE A 100 -7.43 -3.67 10.44
C PHE A 100 -8.16 -3.48 11.78
N ARG A 101 -9.46 -3.76 11.83
CA ARG A 101 -10.20 -3.74 13.12
C ARG A 101 -9.80 -4.88 14.03
N ILE A 102 -9.66 -6.10 13.53
CA ILE A 102 -9.18 -7.24 14.32
C ILE A 102 -7.75 -6.99 14.82
N ALA A 103 -6.89 -6.43 13.97
CA ALA A 103 -5.53 -6.05 14.33
C ALA A 103 -5.46 -4.87 15.31
N ASP A 104 -6.55 -4.12 15.48
CA ASP A 104 -6.61 -2.94 16.34
C ASP A 104 -5.50 -1.92 16.01
N ILE A 105 -5.36 -1.62 14.70
CA ILE A 105 -4.23 -0.83 14.19
C ILE A 105 -4.32 0.65 14.57
N THR A 106 -5.52 1.17 14.83
CA THR A 106 -5.75 2.59 15.12
C THR A 106 -5.44 2.90 16.58
N VAL A 107 -4.69 3.97 16.81
CA VAL A 107 -4.41 4.52 18.16
C VAL A 107 -4.80 5.99 18.16
N ARG A 108 -5.69 6.37 19.08
CA ARG A 108 -6.20 7.73 19.16
C ARG A 108 -5.06 8.75 19.18
N ASP A 109 -5.19 9.78 18.36
CA ASP A 109 -4.27 10.92 18.21
C ASP A 109 -2.82 10.54 17.78
N LYS A 110 -2.54 9.26 17.47
CA LYS A 110 -1.21 8.79 17.07
C LYS A 110 -1.19 8.07 15.74
N ILE A 111 -2.13 7.14 15.53
CA ILE A 111 -2.14 6.25 14.37
C ILE A 111 -3.56 6.16 13.84
N LYS A 112 -3.74 6.47 12.56
CA LYS A 112 -5.01 6.32 11.86
C LYS A 112 -4.81 5.76 10.47
N VAL A 113 -5.80 5.00 10.02
CA VAL A 113 -5.91 4.49 8.66
C VAL A 113 -6.67 5.52 7.82
N PHE A 114 -6.10 5.85 6.67
CA PHE A 114 -6.69 6.72 5.67
C PHE A 114 -6.79 5.99 4.34
N TYR A 115 -7.80 6.25 3.55
CA TYR A 115 -8.01 5.63 2.25
C TYR A 115 -8.00 6.67 1.15
N GLU A 116 -7.58 6.28 -0.05
CA GLU A 116 -7.58 7.11 -1.27
C GLU A 116 -6.90 8.47 -1.05
N ARG A 117 -5.62 8.44 -0.64
CA ARG A 117 -4.88 9.69 -0.37
C ARG A 117 -3.84 9.97 -1.43
N PRO A 118 -3.88 11.17 -2.06
CA PRO A 118 -2.83 11.58 -2.97
C PRO A 118 -1.53 11.86 -2.22
N LEU A 119 -0.44 11.35 -2.74
CA LEU A 119 0.92 11.62 -2.28
C LEU A 119 1.75 12.10 -3.47
N ALA A 120 2.54 13.15 -3.27
CA ALA A 120 3.46 13.65 -4.28
C ALA A 120 4.71 14.24 -3.63
N ALA A 121 5.87 13.97 -4.22
CA ALA A 121 7.14 14.60 -3.86
C ALA A 121 8.13 14.54 -5.01
N THR A 122 9.12 15.43 -4.97
CA THR A 122 10.31 15.31 -5.81
C THR A 122 11.35 14.50 -5.06
N VAL A 123 11.54 13.25 -5.47
CA VAL A 123 12.52 12.33 -4.90
C VAL A 123 13.74 12.31 -5.81
N LYS A 124 14.89 12.77 -5.32
CA LYS A 124 16.06 13.06 -6.16
C LYS A 124 15.65 14.04 -7.29
N ASN A 125 15.73 13.60 -8.55
CA ASN A 125 15.40 14.42 -9.74
C ASN A 125 14.08 14.00 -10.39
N TYR A 126 13.25 13.17 -9.72
CA TYR A 126 12.01 12.64 -10.25
C TYR A 126 10.83 13.20 -9.46
N HIS A 127 9.87 13.78 -10.16
CA HIS A 127 8.59 14.12 -9.55
C HIS A 127 7.69 12.89 -9.57
N LEU A 128 7.41 12.35 -8.40
CA LEU A 128 6.55 11.18 -8.22
C LEU A 128 5.20 11.62 -7.64
N ALA A 129 4.13 11.02 -8.14
CA ALA A 129 2.78 11.24 -7.63
C ALA A 129 1.98 9.93 -7.74
N VAL A 130 1.25 9.59 -6.69
CA VAL A 130 0.35 8.42 -6.64
C VAL A 130 -0.87 8.75 -5.80
N ILE A 131 -1.95 8.00 -5.99
CA ILE A 131 -3.05 7.91 -5.03
C ILE A 131 -2.91 6.55 -4.38
N THR A 132 -2.54 6.52 -3.10
CA THR A 132 -2.43 5.25 -2.38
C THR A 132 -3.80 4.78 -1.90
N ASP A 133 -4.11 3.51 -2.08
CA ASP A 133 -5.38 2.93 -1.67
C ASP A 133 -5.55 2.98 -0.16
N CYS A 134 -4.48 2.73 0.59
CA CYS A 134 -4.46 2.81 2.03
C CYS A 134 -3.15 3.41 2.55
N LEU A 135 -3.27 4.28 3.54
CA LEU A 135 -2.17 4.96 4.21
C LEU A 135 -2.39 4.92 5.72
N ILE A 136 -1.38 4.48 6.47
CA ILE A 136 -1.35 4.62 7.93
C ILE A 136 -0.40 5.77 8.28
N ALA A 137 -0.92 6.76 8.99
CA ALA A 137 -0.22 8.01 9.28
C ALA A 137 -0.68 8.62 10.62
N THR A 138 0.02 9.67 11.04
CA THR A 138 -0.41 10.52 12.14
C THR A 138 -1.67 11.30 11.72
N PRO A 139 -2.74 11.32 12.53
CA PRO A 139 -3.94 12.08 12.21
C PRO A 139 -3.81 13.55 12.60
N LEU A 140 -4.24 14.45 11.71
CA LEU A 140 -4.57 15.84 12.03
C LEU A 140 -6.09 16.01 12.17
N PRO A 141 -6.57 17.19 12.67
CA PRO A 141 -7.97 17.53 12.64
C PRO A 141 -8.58 17.39 11.23
N PHE A 142 -9.92 17.23 11.17
CA PHE A 142 -10.68 17.06 9.93
C PHE A 142 -10.28 15.84 9.08
N ASN A 143 -9.77 14.79 9.73
CA ASN A 143 -9.42 13.52 9.07
C ASN A 143 -8.32 13.68 7.99
N THR A 144 -7.34 14.52 8.24
CA THR A 144 -6.20 14.74 7.34
C THR A 144 -4.99 13.95 7.82
N PRO A 145 -4.30 13.20 6.94
CA PRO A 145 -3.03 12.55 7.30
C PRO A 145 -1.90 13.57 7.34
N ASP A 146 -0.98 13.39 8.29
CA ASP A 146 0.28 14.14 8.39
C ASP A 146 1.45 13.18 8.54
N THR A 147 2.64 13.71 8.32
CA THR A 147 3.89 13.00 8.57
C THR A 147 4.10 12.75 10.08
N PRO A 148 4.73 11.66 10.44
CA PRO A 148 5.25 10.63 9.56
C PRO A 148 4.17 9.69 8.99
N TYR A 149 4.37 9.31 7.72
CA TYR A 149 3.65 8.21 7.09
C TYR A 149 4.36 6.90 7.47
N PHE A 150 3.60 5.88 7.87
CA PHE A 150 4.17 4.65 8.44
C PHE A 150 4.03 3.44 7.54
N PHE A 151 2.87 3.32 6.88
CA PHE A 151 2.53 2.16 6.08
C PHE A 151 1.71 2.59 4.86
N LEU A 152 2.07 2.07 3.69
CA LEU A 152 1.43 2.34 2.41
C LEU A 152 0.99 1.00 1.80
N GLN A 153 -0.23 0.97 1.29
CA GLN A 153 -0.78 -0.27 0.75
C GLN A 153 -1.55 -0.04 -0.54
N GLU A 154 -1.38 -0.98 -1.46
CA GLU A 154 -2.07 -1.05 -2.74
C GLU A 154 -2.88 -2.34 -2.84
N PHE A 155 -4.04 -2.27 -3.47
CA PHE A 155 -4.97 -3.39 -3.65
C PHE A 155 -5.21 -3.61 -5.13
N LYS A 156 -5.27 -4.89 -5.53
CA LYS A 156 -5.72 -5.27 -6.87
C LYS A 156 -6.56 -6.53 -6.79
N LYS A 157 -7.65 -6.58 -7.57
CA LYS A 157 -8.40 -7.81 -7.74
C LYS A 157 -7.53 -8.89 -8.39
N LYS A 158 -7.90 -10.15 -8.22
CA LYS A 158 -7.21 -11.27 -8.84
C LYS A 158 -7.24 -11.09 -10.38
N ARG A 159 -6.08 -11.22 -11.05
CA ARG A 159 -5.99 -11.13 -12.51
C ARG A 159 -6.90 -12.15 -13.18
N GLY A 160 -7.73 -11.73 -14.14
CA GLY A 160 -8.49 -12.68 -14.97
C GLY A 160 -9.62 -12.12 -15.83
N GLU A 161 -10.18 -10.94 -15.57
CA GLU A 161 -11.45 -10.57 -16.17
C GLU A 161 -11.46 -9.37 -17.12
N ASN A 162 -10.40 -8.57 -17.23
CA ASN A 162 -10.35 -7.47 -18.20
C ASN A 162 -9.08 -7.52 -19.05
N ARG A 163 -9.23 -7.83 -20.32
CA ARG A 163 -8.14 -7.87 -21.31
C ARG A 163 -7.55 -6.50 -21.68
N ASN A 164 -8.09 -5.42 -21.14
CA ASN A 164 -7.68 -4.04 -21.44
C ASN A 164 -7.02 -3.33 -20.23
N ASP A 165 -6.84 -4.00 -19.10
CA ASP A 165 -6.16 -3.39 -17.97
C ASP A 165 -4.66 -3.32 -18.28
N GLU A 166 -4.13 -2.11 -18.37
CA GLU A 166 -2.69 -1.88 -18.38
C GLU A 166 -2.03 -2.62 -17.20
N PRO A 167 -0.83 -3.14 -17.37
CA PRO A 167 -0.14 -3.91 -16.33
C PRO A 167 0.37 -2.97 -15.24
N PHE A 168 -0.53 -2.45 -14.41
CA PHE A 168 -0.13 -1.73 -13.21
C PHE A 168 0.34 -2.76 -12.19
N ASP A 169 1.61 -2.69 -11.87
CA ASP A 169 2.22 -3.52 -10.84
C ASP A 169 1.92 -2.92 -9.44
N PRO A 170 1.11 -3.56 -8.59
CA PRO A 170 0.79 -3.02 -7.27
C PRO A 170 2.01 -2.92 -6.37
N GLU A 171 3.03 -3.77 -6.55
CA GLU A 171 4.30 -3.65 -5.84
C GLU A 171 5.02 -2.36 -6.25
N ALA A 172 5.05 -2.02 -7.54
CA ALA A 172 5.65 -0.79 -8.02
C ALA A 172 4.90 0.45 -7.54
N GLN A 173 3.56 0.42 -7.51
CA GLN A 173 2.74 1.52 -6.99
C GLN A 173 2.99 1.75 -5.50
N MET A 174 2.97 0.69 -4.69
CA MET A 174 3.30 0.74 -3.27
C MET A 174 4.72 1.27 -3.05
N LEU A 175 5.71 0.77 -3.79
CA LEU A 175 7.10 1.22 -3.66
C LEU A 175 7.25 2.70 -4.05
N THR A 176 6.53 3.18 -5.05
CA THR A 176 6.47 4.61 -5.41
C THR A 176 5.92 5.43 -4.26
N ALA A 177 4.82 5.00 -3.63
CA ALA A 177 4.26 5.64 -2.44
C ALA A 177 5.26 5.64 -1.27
N MET A 178 6.01 4.55 -1.06
CA MET A 178 7.04 4.46 -0.03
C MET A 178 8.22 5.42 -0.29
N LEU A 179 8.66 5.58 -1.53
CA LEU A 179 9.71 6.54 -1.89
C LEU A 179 9.26 7.99 -1.64
N ILE A 180 8.03 8.33 -1.98
CA ILE A 180 7.43 9.64 -1.68
C ILE A 180 7.36 9.84 -0.16
N ALA A 181 6.84 8.88 0.58
CA ALA A 181 6.71 8.95 2.02
C ALA A 181 8.06 9.08 2.73
N GLN A 182 9.11 8.39 2.27
CA GLN A 182 10.46 8.52 2.80
C GLN A 182 11.00 9.94 2.63
N GLU A 183 10.75 10.57 1.49
CA GLU A 183 11.15 11.96 1.23
C GLU A 183 10.38 12.94 2.12
N LEU A 184 9.06 12.73 2.28
CA LEU A 184 8.21 13.61 3.09
C LEU A 184 8.47 13.46 4.59
N ASN A 185 8.74 12.26 5.07
CA ASN A 185 9.02 12.01 6.49
C ASN A 185 10.32 12.64 6.98
N LYS A 186 11.29 12.85 6.09
CA LYS A 186 12.60 13.47 6.41
C LYS A 186 13.33 12.83 7.59
N ASN A 187 13.12 11.53 7.81
CA ASN A 187 13.77 10.77 8.85
C ASN A 187 14.43 9.50 8.27
N THR A 188 15.18 8.77 9.08
CA THR A 188 15.90 7.54 8.68
C THR A 188 15.19 6.26 9.12
N ASN A 189 13.96 6.37 9.62
CA ASN A 189 13.18 5.22 10.04
C ASN A 189 12.81 4.34 8.85
N ALA A 190 12.64 3.06 9.12
CA ALA A 190 12.11 2.16 8.10
C ALA A 190 10.64 2.52 7.80
N LEU A 191 10.31 2.53 6.52
CA LEU A 191 8.94 2.53 6.05
C LEU A 191 8.47 1.10 5.84
N TYR A 192 7.21 0.89 6.10
CA TYR A 192 6.56 -0.38 5.89
C TYR A 192 5.55 -0.23 4.75
N GLY A 193 5.31 -1.31 4.04
CA GLY A 193 4.34 -1.33 2.96
C GLY A 193 3.69 -2.70 2.83
N GLY A 194 2.62 -2.74 2.03
CA GLY A 194 1.97 -3.97 1.66
C GLY A 194 1.29 -3.85 0.31
N TYR A 195 1.14 -4.94 -0.39
CA TYR A 195 0.27 -5.02 -1.55
C TYR A 195 -0.53 -6.31 -1.52
N LEU A 196 -1.72 -6.24 -2.08
CA LEU A 196 -2.70 -7.31 -2.09
C LEU A 196 -3.16 -7.55 -3.52
N ILE A 197 -3.09 -8.80 -3.97
CA ILE A 197 -3.61 -9.25 -5.26
C ILE A 197 -4.64 -10.35 -5.00
N GLY A 198 -5.91 -10.04 -5.12
CA GLY A 198 -6.98 -10.92 -4.65
C GLY A 198 -6.85 -11.17 -3.14
N HIS A 199 -6.54 -12.39 -2.73
CA HIS A 199 -6.35 -12.77 -1.32
C HIS A 199 -4.87 -12.88 -0.92
N ASN A 200 -3.96 -12.63 -1.85
CA ASN A 200 -2.53 -12.81 -1.66
C ASN A 200 -1.89 -11.51 -1.15
N TRP A 201 -1.50 -11.51 0.10
CA TRP A 201 -0.90 -10.38 0.78
C TRP A 201 0.63 -10.49 0.84
N HIS A 202 1.30 -9.39 0.54
CA HIS A 202 2.73 -9.22 0.69
C HIS A 202 3.03 -8.03 1.59
N PHE A 203 4.07 -8.15 2.40
CA PHE A 203 4.60 -7.05 3.20
C PHE A 203 5.97 -6.63 2.67
N ALA A 204 6.28 -5.35 2.82
CA ALA A 204 7.54 -4.80 2.35
C ALA A 204 8.15 -3.83 3.37
N THR A 205 9.46 -3.63 3.26
CA THR A 205 10.19 -2.59 3.99
C THR A 205 11.10 -1.82 3.05
N LEU A 206 11.17 -0.50 3.28
CA LEU A 206 12.11 0.40 2.62
C LEU A 206 12.87 1.20 3.68
N LYS A 207 14.20 1.13 3.64
CA LYS A 207 15.06 1.93 4.52
C LYS A 207 16.26 2.48 3.72
N GLY A 208 16.26 3.78 3.49
CA GLY A 208 17.19 4.40 2.56
C GLY A 208 16.99 3.85 1.15
N ASN A 209 17.98 3.15 0.60
CA ASN A 209 17.87 2.48 -0.70
C ASN A 209 17.68 0.95 -0.60
N LYS A 210 17.50 0.39 0.61
CA LYS A 210 17.30 -1.05 0.82
C LYS A 210 15.83 -1.38 0.82
N TYR A 211 15.42 -2.21 -0.12
CA TYR A 211 14.06 -2.67 -0.32
C TYR A 211 13.97 -4.19 -0.14
N THR A 212 12.94 -4.65 0.55
CA THR A 212 12.74 -6.08 0.82
C THR A 212 11.25 -6.38 0.86
N THR A 213 10.84 -7.52 0.27
CA THR A 213 9.47 -8.04 0.33
C THR A 213 9.41 -9.39 1.05
N SER A 214 8.27 -9.68 1.65
CA SER A 214 7.97 -10.96 2.29
C SER A 214 7.61 -12.04 1.26
N ARG A 215 7.48 -13.28 1.73
CA ARG A 215 6.69 -14.27 1.01
C ARG A 215 5.25 -13.81 0.88
N GLN A 216 4.51 -14.44 0.00
CA GLN A 216 3.06 -14.34 -0.06
C GLN A 216 2.41 -14.97 1.18
N TYR A 217 1.36 -14.32 1.69
CA TYR A 217 0.41 -14.84 2.67
C TYR A 217 -0.95 -14.97 1.99
N ASP A 218 -1.50 -16.16 1.97
CA ASP A 218 -2.81 -16.43 1.34
C ASP A 218 -3.92 -16.33 2.40
N ALA A 219 -4.76 -15.32 2.30
CA ALA A 219 -5.85 -15.12 3.26
C ALA A 219 -6.98 -16.16 3.14
N THR A 220 -6.95 -17.04 2.13
CA THR A 220 -7.82 -18.23 2.08
C THR A 220 -7.29 -19.38 2.96
N ASP A 221 -6.04 -19.27 3.45
CA ASP A 221 -5.49 -20.12 4.49
C ASP A 221 -5.66 -19.43 5.85
N ARG A 222 -6.28 -20.13 6.81
CA ARG A 222 -6.60 -19.54 8.13
C ARG A 222 -5.35 -19.18 8.94
N GLN A 223 -4.25 -19.94 8.78
CA GLN A 223 -2.99 -19.67 9.47
C GLN A 223 -2.32 -18.41 8.90
N ASP A 224 -2.33 -18.27 7.57
CA ASP A 224 -1.78 -17.08 6.92
C ASP A 224 -2.65 -15.85 7.23
N MET A 225 -3.98 -15.96 7.26
CA MET A 225 -4.87 -14.86 7.68
C MET A 225 -4.57 -14.42 9.12
N LEU A 226 -4.41 -15.35 10.05
CA LEU A 226 -4.01 -15.05 11.43
C LEU A 226 -2.62 -14.39 11.47
N LYS A 227 -1.68 -14.85 10.65
CA LYS A 227 -0.34 -14.26 10.56
C LYS A 227 -0.37 -12.83 10.02
N ILE A 228 -1.22 -12.51 9.05
CA ILE A 228 -1.44 -11.14 8.58
C ILE A 228 -1.87 -10.23 9.74
N ILE A 229 -2.81 -10.67 10.58
CA ILE A 229 -3.25 -9.91 11.77
C ILE A 229 -2.09 -9.68 12.74
N PHE A 230 -1.26 -10.68 12.99
CA PHE A 230 -0.10 -10.55 13.87
C PHE A 230 0.92 -9.55 13.32
N ILE A 231 1.17 -9.58 12.01
CA ILE A 231 2.07 -8.63 11.34
C ILE A 231 1.53 -7.20 11.46
N LEU A 232 0.24 -6.99 11.27
CA LEU A 232 -0.39 -5.67 11.45
C LEU A 232 -0.32 -5.17 12.88
N ARG A 233 -0.47 -6.04 13.89
CA ARG A 233 -0.26 -5.69 15.30
C ARG A 233 1.19 -5.33 15.59
N LYS A 234 2.11 -6.12 15.05
CA LYS A 234 3.55 -5.83 15.17
C LYS A 234 3.89 -4.48 14.53
N LEU A 235 3.30 -4.18 13.37
CA LEU A 235 3.44 -2.88 12.73
C LEU A 235 3.01 -1.74 13.67
N LYS A 236 1.86 -1.85 14.35
CA LYS A 236 1.42 -0.88 15.35
C LYS A 236 2.46 -0.67 16.44
N ASP A 237 2.99 -1.76 17.01
CA ASP A 237 3.99 -1.69 18.08
C ASP A 237 5.28 -1.01 17.60
N LEU A 238 5.73 -1.33 16.36
CA LEU A 238 6.91 -0.70 15.76
C LEU A 238 6.72 0.80 15.52
N ILE A 239 5.53 1.20 15.08
CA ILE A 239 5.18 2.63 14.91
C ILE A 239 5.23 3.34 16.26
N LEU A 240 4.60 2.77 17.30
CA LEU A 240 4.55 3.38 18.63
C LEU A 240 5.92 3.44 19.34
N LYS A 241 6.83 2.52 19.01
CA LYS A 241 8.18 2.49 19.55
C LYS A 241 9.09 3.56 18.92
N ASN A 242 8.85 3.90 17.66
CA ASN A 242 9.71 4.79 16.86
C ASN A 242 9.20 6.24 16.79
N ASN A 243 8.07 6.53 17.43
CA ASN A 243 7.44 7.84 17.59
C ASN A 243 7.15 8.15 19.06
#